data_371a254a74e932921d2f5318b6e4c245
#
_entry.id   371a254a74e932921d2f5318b6e4c245
#
_cell.length_a   1.000
_cell.length_b   1.000
_cell.length_c   1.000
_cell.angle_alpha   90.00
_cell.angle_beta   90.00
_cell.angle_gamma   90.00
#
_symmetry.space_group_name_H-M   'P 1'
#
loop_
_entity.id
_entity.type
_entity.pdbx_description
1 polymer ?
#
loop_
_entity_poly.entity_id
_entity_poly.type
_entity_poly.pdbx_seq_one_letter_code
_entity_poly.pdbx_strand_id
1 'polypeptide(L)'
;QTADGVRYTRRGDFAIGAEGQLTTGNGLPVLDAGNAPITIPDTDTSRMAVSDDGTISILGPQGARAEVAQLGVVEITDKSKLRREGDTTFSLEDQALEIPATETRIIQGSLELANVDMAAELTRMIDGYRTFETYHKVLKSYSTIGEQQEELGTLG
;
A
#
# COMPACT_ATOMS: atom_id res chain seq x y z
N GLN A 1 3.26 9.98 8.09
CA GLN A 1 2.29 10.55 9.04
C GLN A 1 1.05 11.04 8.31
N THR A 2 -0.14 10.86 8.88
CA THR A 2 -1.41 11.35 8.35
C THR A 2 -2.07 12.28 9.36
N ALA A 3 -3.18 12.95 8.96
CA ALA A 3 -3.99 13.76 9.87
C ALA A 3 -4.58 12.92 11.04
N ASP A 4 -4.82 11.63 10.80
CA ASP A 4 -5.40 10.68 11.77
C ASP A 4 -4.32 9.92 12.58
N GLY A 5 -3.03 10.29 12.44
CA GLY A 5 -1.92 9.70 13.16
C GLY A 5 -0.94 8.92 12.29
N VAL A 6 -0.18 8.01 12.91
CA VAL A 6 0.82 7.18 12.24
C VAL A 6 0.13 6.10 11.41
N ARG A 7 0.63 5.89 10.20
CA ARG A 7 0.22 4.83 9.28
C ARG A 7 1.45 4.09 8.76
N TYR A 8 1.27 2.86 8.35
CA TYR A 8 2.32 1.98 7.87
C TYR A 8 2.15 1.72 6.39
N THR A 9 3.24 1.55 5.68
CA THR A 9 3.23 1.20 4.26
C THR A 9 4.35 0.24 3.92
N ARG A 10 4.15 -0.57 2.90
CA ARG A 10 5.22 -1.40 2.30
C ARG A 10 5.84 -0.75 1.08
N ARG A 11 5.35 0.41 0.68
CA ARG A 11 5.93 1.15 -0.45
C ARG A 11 7.24 1.80 -0.04
N GLY A 12 8.20 1.79 -0.96
CA GLY A 12 9.51 2.40 -0.80
C GLY A 12 9.81 3.47 -1.85
N ASP A 13 8.83 3.87 -2.67
CA ASP A 13 8.95 4.92 -3.68
C ASP A 13 8.77 6.30 -3.03
N PHE A 14 9.76 6.70 -2.25
CA PHE A 14 9.77 7.98 -1.58
C PHE A 14 10.35 9.08 -2.48
N ALA A 15 9.92 10.32 -2.23
CA ALA A 15 10.41 11.50 -2.88
C ALA A 15 10.82 12.54 -1.84
N ILE A 16 11.71 13.45 -2.21
CA ILE A 16 12.06 14.60 -1.37
C ILE A 16 11.16 15.76 -1.78
N GLY A 17 10.36 16.24 -0.83
CA GLY A 17 9.48 17.40 -1.00
C GLY A 17 10.25 18.72 -1.05
N ALA A 18 9.53 19.82 -1.33
CA ALA A 18 10.12 21.15 -1.51
C ALA A 18 10.85 21.68 -0.26
N GLU A 19 10.48 21.22 0.92
CA GLU A 19 11.10 21.59 2.20
C GLU A 19 12.19 20.60 2.64
N GLY A 20 12.63 19.70 1.74
CA GLY A 20 13.58 18.65 2.07
C GLY A 20 13.01 17.49 2.85
N GLN A 21 11.71 17.44 3.10
CA GLN A 21 11.07 16.33 3.78
C GLN A 21 10.99 15.09 2.88
N LEU A 22 11.30 13.93 3.44
CA LEU A 22 11.08 12.66 2.78
C LEU A 22 9.58 12.34 2.82
N THR A 23 8.97 12.18 1.65
CA THR A 23 7.52 11.95 1.52
C THR A 23 7.22 10.73 0.66
N THR A 24 6.06 10.14 0.87
CA THR A 24 5.48 9.15 -0.05
C THR A 24 5.04 9.81 -1.35
N GLY A 25 4.72 9.03 -2.38
CA GLY A 25 4.17 9.55 -3.65
C GLY A 25 2.90 10.40 -3.50
N ASN A 26 2.19 10.28 -2.38
CA ASN A 26 0.99 11.06 -2.04
C ASN A 26 1.29 12.28 -1.17
N GLY A 27 2.57 12.60 -0.95
CA GLY A 27 2.99 13.77 -0.18
C GLY A 27 2.93 13.59 1.35
N LEU A 28 2.71 12.39 1.86
CA LEU A 28 2.69 12.12 3.30
C LEU A 28 4.12 12.00 3.82
N PRO A 29 4.47 12.67 4.95
CA PRO A 29 5.79 12.58 5.54
C PRO A 29 6.14 11.15 5.99
N VAL A 30 7.36 10.72 5.66
CA VAL A 30 7.96 9.48 6.15
C VAL A 30 8.58 9.75 7.51
N LEU A 31 8.42 8.81 8.43
CA LEU A 31 8.84 8.93 9.81
C LEU A 31 10.14 8.17 10.06
N ASP A 32 10.93 8.68 10.98
CA ASP A 32 12.09 7.99 11.54
C ASP A 32 11.69 6.97 12.62
N ALA A 33 12.69 6.29 13.18
CA ALA A 33 12.49 5.34 14.28
C ALA A 33 11.92 6.00 15.57
N GLY A 34 11.97 7.32 15.69
CA GLY A 34 11.40 8.11 16.78
C GLY A 34 10.02 8.69 16.46
N ASN A 35 9.39 8.31 15.34
CA ASN A 35 8.12 8.88 14.85
C ASN A 35 8.19 10.38 14.49
N ALA A 36 9.38 10.91 14.19
CA ALA A 36 9.56 12.26 13.69
C ALA A 36 9.67 12.28 12.15
N PRO A 37 9.16 13.31 11.47
CA PRO A 37 9.32 13.45 10.03
C PRO A 37 10.80 13.57 9.63
N ILE A 38 11.21 12.77 8.64
CA ILE A 38 12.59 12.79 8.14
C ILE A 38 12.78 14.01 7.24
N THR A 39 13.79 14.84 7.57
CA THR A 39 14.19 15.98 6.74
C THR A 39 15.61 15.76 6.22
N ILE A 40 15.77 15.86 4.91
CA ILE A 40 17.05 15.72 4.20
C ILE A 40 17.59 17.13 3.92
N PRO A 41 18.72 17.52 4.49
CA PRO A 41 19.25 18.89 4.33
C PRO A 41 19.78 19.18 2.92
N ASP A 42 20.05 18.15 2.13
CA ASP A 42 20.52 18.28 0.74
C ASP A 42 19.53 17.59 -0.19
N THR A 43 18.98 18.32 -1.15
CA THR A 43 18.03 17.78 -2.14
C THR A 43 18.71 17.07 -3.32
N ASP A 44 20.04 17.04 -3.36
CA ASP A 44 20.79 16.27 -4.37
C ASP A 44 20.77 14.77 -4.03
N THR A 45 19.75 14.10 -4.54
CA THR A 45 19.54 12.66 -4.35
C THR A 45 20.67 11.78 -4.89
N SER A 46 21.52 12.31 -5.80
CA SER A 46 22.64 11.56 -6.33
C SER A 46 23.71 11.27 -5.27
N ARG A 47 23.68 12.01 -4.18
CA ARG A 47 24.62 11.89 -3.05
C ARG A 47 24.03 11.15 -1.86
N MET A 48 22.77 10.76 -1.93
CA MET A 48 22.07 10.03 -0.88
C MET A 48 22.28 8.52 -1.02
N ALA A 49 22.57 7.87 0.07
CA ALA A 49 22.61 6.42 0.16
C ALA A 49 21.77 5.94 1.35
N VAL A 50 21.04 4.85 1.15
CA VAL A 50 20.29 4.18 2.19
C VAL A 50 20.93 2.82 2.43
N SER A 51 21.34 2.56 3.67
CA SER A 51 21.93 1.28 4.08
C SER A 51 20.84 0.22 4.31
N ASP A 52 21.25 -1.04 4.40
CA ASP A 52 20.34 -2.19 4.59
C ASP A 52 19.53 -2.10 5.90
N ASP A 53 20.05 -1.39 6.90
CA ASP A 53 19.38 -1.13 8.19
C ASP A 53 18.43 0.08 8.19
N GLY A 54 18.33 0.77 7.05
CA GLY A 54 17.49 1.97 6.90
C GLY A 54 18.17 3.28 7.27
N THR A 55 19.47 3.28 7.55
CA THR A 55 20.21 4.51 7.79
C THR A 55 20.37 5.30 6.50
N ILE A 56 19.92 6.55 6.51
CA ILE A 56 20.06 7.50 5.39
C ILE A 56 21.33 8.30 5.61
N SER A 57 22.22 8.27 4.64
CA SER A 57 23.48 9.02 4.66
C SER A 57 23.64 9.86 3.39
N ILE A 58 24.31 11.00 3.54
CA ILE A 58 24.67 11.91 2.43
C ILE A 58 26.18 11.94 2.28
N LEU A 59 26.64 11.85 1.02
CA LEU A 59 28.04 11.96 0.69
C LEU A 59 28.45 13.45 0.65
N GLY A 60 29.25 13.86 1.60
CA GLY A 60 29.79 15.24 1.67
C GLY A 60 30.81 15.53 0.56
N PRO A 61 31.17 16.83 0.34
CA PRO A 61 32.09 17.26 -0.72
C PRO A 61 33.48 16.62 -0.66
N GLN A 62 33.88 16.14 0.49
CA GLN A 62 35.20 15.53 0.74
C GLN A 62 35.13 13.98 0.78
N GLY A 63 34.02 13.37 0.34
CA GLY A 63 33.84 11.93 0.34
C GLY A 63 33.46 11.32 1.72
N ALA A 64 33.33 12.12 2.75
CA ALA A 64 32.83 11.68 4.05
C ALA A 64 31.31 11.46 3.99
N ARG A 65 30.84 10.35 4.54
CA ARG A 65 29.39 10.09 4.71
C ARG A 65 28.93 10.66 6.03
N ALA A 66 27.87 11.47 5.98
CA ALA A 66 27.18 11.98 7.17
C ALA A 66 25.84 11.26 7.26
N GLU A 67 25.57 10.61 8.37
CA GLU A 67 24.27 10.07 8.69
C GLU A 67 23.30 11.22 8.99
N VAL A 68 22.11 11.17 8.38
CA VAL A 68 21.11 12.22 8.49
C VAL A 68 19.91 11.76 9.30
N ALA A 69 19.43 10.55 9.03
CA ALA A 69 18.26 9.98 9.68
C ALA A 69 18.26 8.45 9.54
N GLN A 70 17.39 7.80 10.29
CA GLN A 70 17.10 6.37 10.13
C GLN A 70 15.62 6.17 9.83
N LEU A 71 15.30 5.41 8.80
CA LEU A 71 13.91 5.06 8.48
C LEU A 71 13.26 4.30 9.63
N GLY A 72 12.04 4.66 9.96
CA GLY A 72 11.20 3.94 10.92
C GLY A 72 10.69 2.62 10.30
N VAL A 73 11.48 1.56 10.41
CA VAL A 73 11.11 0.22 9.95
C VAL A 73 10.66 -0.62 11.12
N VAL A 74 9.43 -1.11 11.03
CA VAL A 74 8.80 -1.84 12.13
C VAL A 74 8.27 -3.19 11.66
N GLU A 75 8.27 -4.14 12.54
CA GLU A 75 7.60 -5.41 12.38
C GLU A 75 6.34 -5.44 13.25
N ILE A 76 5.25 -5.97 12.71
CA ILE A 76 3.98 -6.08 13.40
C ILE A 76 3.77 -7.54 13.81
N THR A 77 3.72 -7.77 15.13
CA THR A 77 3.62 -9.10 15.72
C THR A 77 2.32 -9.81 15.32
N ASP A 78 1.21 -9.08 15.29
CA ASP A 78 -0.09 -9.61 14.87
C ASP A 78 -0.62 -8.86 13.64
N LYS A 79 -0.38 -9.45 12.46
CA LYS A 79 -0.81 -8.89 11.17
C LYS A 79 -2.34 -8.85 10.99
N SER A 80 -3.10 -9.59 11.79
CA SER A 80 -4.57 -9.58 11.72
C SER A 80 -5.19 -8.27 12.22
N LYS A 81 -4.43 -7.50 13.01
CA LYS A 81 -4.81 -6.19 13.54
C LYS A 81 -4.50 -5.03 12.59
N LEU A 82 -3.82 -5.32 11.46
CA LEU A 82 -3.61 -4.34 10.42
C LEU A 82 -4.87 -4.16 9.59
N ARG A 83 -5.41 -2.95 9.58
CA ARG A 83 -6.50 -2.55 8.68
C ARG A 83 -5.94 -1.81 7.48
N ARG A 84 -6.35 -2.19 6.29
CA ARG A 84 -6.00 -1.47 5.08
C ARG A 84 -6.88 -0.22 4.96
N GLU A 85 -6.20 0.93 4.91
CA GLU A 85 -6.84 2.23 4.64
C GLU A 85 -6.33 2.71 3.29
N GLY A 86 -6.99 2.85 2.25
CA GLY A 86 -6.60 3.35 0.93
C GLY A 86 -5.10 3.60 0.66
N ASP A 87 -4.72 3.91 -0.56
CA ASP A 87 -3.36 4.34 -0.97
C ASP A 87 -2.17 3.49 -0.46
N THR A 88 -2.37 2.18 -0.33
CA THR A 88 -1.35 1.24 0.17
C THR A 88 -0.89 1.49 1.61
N THR A 89 -1.67 2.22 2.40
CA THR A 89 -1.43 2.45 3.82
C THR A 89 -2.24 1.50 4.70
N PHE A 90 -1.70 1.26 5.89
CA PHE A 90 -2.31 0.40 6.90
C PHE A 90 -2.39 1.15 8.23
N SER A 91 -3.49 1.01 8.93
CA SER A 91 -3.61 1.41 10.34
C SER A 91 -3.41 0.20 11.25
N LEU A 92 -2.88 0.44 12.43
CA LEU A 92 -2.74 -0.54 13.49
C LEU A 92 -3.61 -0.12 14.67
N GLU A 93 -4.49 -0.99 15.13
CA GLU A 93 -5.41 -0.69 16.23
C GLU A 93 -4.69 -0.53 17.57
N ASP A 94 -3.58 -1.27 17.75
CA ASP A 94 -2.80 -1.25 18.98
C ASP A 94 -1.30 -1.14 18.66
N GLN A 95 -0.72 0.02 18.95
CA GLN A 95 0.71 0.28 18.74
C GLN A 95 1.63 -0.58 19.60
N ALA A 96 1.13 -1.21 20.67
CA ALA A 96 1.93 -2.15 21.46
C ALA A 96 2.33 -3.42 20.69
N LEU A 97 1.73 -3.67 19.52
CA LEU A 97 2.08 -4.77 18.62
C LEU A 97 3.25 -4.44 17.69
N GLU A 98 3.72 -3.21 17.70
CA GLU A 98 4.85 -2.71 16.92
C GLU A 98 6.15 -3.04 17.63
N ILE A 99 7.07 -3.69 16.91
CA ILE A 99 8.42 -3.95 17.38
C ILE A 99 9.42 -3.46 16.32
N PRO A 100 10.62 -2.99 16.72
CA PRO A 100 11.66 -2.64 15.77
C PRO A 100 12.01 -3.83 14.87
N ALA A 101 12.09 -3.62 13.58
CA ALA A 101 12.44 -4.67 12.63
C ALA A 101 13.95 -4.89 12.63
N THR A 102 14.42 -5.97 13.26
CA THR A 102 15.85 -6.30 13.37
C THR A 102 16.37 -7.21 12.26
N GLU A 103 15.46 -7.95 11.60
CA GLU A 103 15.84 -8.91 10.54
C GLU A 103 15.46 -8.39 9.13
N THR A 104 14.78 -7.27 9.04
CA THR A 104 14.34 -6.67 7.76
C THR A 104 15.51 -5.94 7.10
N ARG A 105 15.66 -6.13 5.79
CA ARG A 105 16.65 -5.42 4.98
C ARG A 105 15.99 -4.48 4.00
N ILE A 106 16.56 -3.29 3.86
CA ILE A 106 16.17 -2.30 2.86
C ILE A 106 17.13 -2.39 1.68
N ILE A 107 16.60 -2.50 0.48
CA ILE A 107 17.41 -2.54 -0.74
C ILE A 107 17.10 -1.28 -1.55
N GLN A 108 18.03 -0.33 -1.53
CA GLN A 108 17.92 0.90 -2.31
C GLN A 108 17.88 0.58 -3.81
N GLY A 109 17.05 1.31 -4.56
CA GLY A 109 16.91 1.15 -6.01
C GLY A 109 16.04 -0.05 -6.44
N SER A 110 15.39 -0.73 -5.49
CA SER A 110 14.47 -1.83 -5.76
C SER A 110 13.09 -1.52 -5.19
N LEU A 111 12.05 -1.91 -5.92
CA LEU A 111 10.67 -1.86 -5.44
C LEU A 111 10.09 -3.27 -5.43
N GLU A 112 9.39 -3.61 -4.37
CA GLU A 112 8.63 -4.85 -4.30
C GLU A 112 7.47 -4.79 -5.30
N LEU A 113 7.48 -5.67 -6.29
CA LEU A 113 6.38 -5.80 -7.24
C LEU A 113 5.24 -6.60 -6.63
N ALA A 114 4.01 -6.32 -7.09
CA ALA A 114 2.87 -7.15 -6.74
C ALA A 114 3.07 -8.57 -7.29
N ASN A 115 2.74 -9.57 -6.47
CA ASN A 115 2.76 -10.99 -6.84
C ASN A 115 1.47 -11.42 -7.55
N VAL A 116 0.71 -10.47 -8.09
CA VAL A 116 -0.57 -10.69 -8.78
C VAL A 116 -0.32 -10.68 -10.28
N ASP A 117 -0.69 -11.76 -10.96
CA ASP A 117 -0.73 -11.80 -12.42
C ASP A 117 -2.00 -11.08 -12.91
N MET A 118 -1.80 -9.87 -13.44
CA MET A 118 -2.87 -9.02 -13.94
C MET A 118 -3.69 -9.71 -15.03
N ALA A 119 -3.07 -10.50 -15.92
CA ALA A 119 -3.76 -11.19 -17.00
C ALA A 119 -4.65 -12.31 -16.45
N ALA A 120 -4.17 -13.06 -15.48
CA ALA A 120 -4.95 -14.08 -14.82
C ALA A 120 -6.16 -13.49 -14.06
N GLU A 121 -5.97 -12.38 -13.36
CA GLU A 121 -7.07 -11.72 -12.62
C GLU A 121 -8.11 -11.10 -13.56
N LEU A 122 -7.69 -10.51 -14.68
CA LEU A 122 -8.61 -10.03 -15.71
C LEU A 122 -9.44 -11.18 -16.31
N THR A 123 -8.81 -12.33 -16.54
CA THR A 123 -9.53 -13.51 -17.04
C THR A 123 -10.58 -13.99 -16.04
N ARG A 124 -10.22 -14.07 -14.75
CA ARG A 124 -11.17 -14.43 -13.67
C ARG A 124 -12.33 -13.44 -13.57
N MET A 125 -12.04 -12.15 -13.73
CA MET A 125 -13.08 -11.12 -13.73
C MET A 125 -14.04 -11.28 -14.91
N ILE A 126 -13.53 -11.58 -16.12
CA ILE A 126 -14.35 -11.85 -17.31
C ILE A 126 -15.22 -13.09 -17.10
N ASP A 127 -14.67 -14.17 -16.55
CA ASP A 127 -15.43 -15.39 -16.27
C ASP A 127 -16.51 -15.17 -15.19
N GLY A 128 -16.19 -14.38 -14.17
CA GLY A 128 -17.16 -13.95 -13.16
C GLY A 128 -18.31 -13.14 -13.79
N TYR A 129 -17.98 -12.21 -14.68
CA TYR A 129 -18.98 -11.40 -15.38
C TYR A 129 -19.89 -12.24 -16.29
N ARG A 130 -19.32 -13.19 -17.04
CA ARG A 130 -20.10 -14.14 -17.87
C ARG A 130 -21.03 -15.01 -17.04
N THR A 131 -20.54 -15.47 -15.90
CA THR A 131 -21.34 -16.24 -14.94
C THR A 131 -22.51 -15.43 -14.41
N PHE A 132 -22.26 -14.19 -14.00
CA PHE A 132 -23.29 -13.26 -13.57
C PHE A 132 -24.34 -13.01 -14.69
N GLU A 133 -23.90 -12.75 -15.91
CA GLU A 133 -24.81 -12.56 -17.07
C GLU A 133 -25.68 -13.81 -17.31
N THR A 134 -25.11 -14.99 -17.18
CA THR A 134 -25.85 -16.25 -17.34
C THR A 134 -26.92 -16.38 -16.27
N TYR A 135 -26.59 -16.14 -14.99
CA TYR A 135 -27.58 -16.17 -13.92
C TYR A 135 -28.68 -15.14 -14.12
N HIS A 136 -28.32 -13.93 -14.58
CA HIS A 136 -29.29 -12.89 -14.86
C HIS A 136 -30.27 -13.28 -15.97
N LYS A 137 -29.79 -13.95 -17.05
CA LYS A 137 -30.64 -14.48 -18.11
C LYS A 137 -31.58 -15.56 -17.61
N VAL A 138 -31.11 -16.46 -16.75
CA VAL A 138 -31.93 -17.51 -16.13
C VAL A 138 -33.03 -16.89 -15.27
N LEU A 139 -32.71 -15.94 -14.40
CA LEU A 139 -33.68 -15.26 -13.56
C LEU A 139 -34.75 -14.54 -14.39
N LYS A 140 -34.35 -13.86 -15.46
CA LYS A 140 -35.27 -13.20 -16.38
C LYS A 140 -36.20 -14.21 -17.08
N SER A 141 -35.68 -15.37 -17.47
CA SER A 141 -36.46 -16.44 -18.05
C SER A 141 -37.52 -16.99 -17.07
N TYR A 142 -37.13 -17.17 -15.80
CA TYR A 142 -38.09 -17.56 -14.75
C TYR A 142 -39.19 -16.51 -14.52
N SER A 143 -38.85 -15.23 -14.51
CA SER A 143 -39.81 -14.14 -14.42
C SER A 143 -40.82 -14.17 -15.57
N THR A 144 -40.33 -14.33 -16.79
CA THR A 144 -41.19 -14.41 -17.99
C THR A 144 -42.13 -15.63 -17.96
N ILE A 145 -41.64 -16.78 -17.50
CA ILE A 145 -42.48 -17.98 -17.35
C ILE A 145 -43.56 -17.75 -16.27
N GLY A 146 -43.21 -17.10 -15.17
CA GLY A 146 -44.19 -16.71 -14.13
C GLY A 146 -45.30 -15.82 -14.65
N GLU A 147 -44.93 -14.77 -15.40
CA GLU A 147 -45.91 -13.87 -16.05
C GLU A 147 -46.83 -14.60 -17.01
N GLN A 148 -46.30 -15.53 -17.85
CA GLN A 148 -47.10 -16.34 -18.75
C GLN A 148 -48.05 -17.31 -18.03
N GLN A 149 -47.65 -17.89 -16.92
CA GLN A 149 -48.51 -18.73 -16.09
C GLN A 149 -49.67 -17.95 -15.45
N GLU A 150 -49.41 -16.72 -15.02
CA GLU A 150 -50.43 -15.85 -14.46
C GLU A 150 -51.46 -15.44 -15.51
N GLU A 151 -51.01 -15.12 -16.71
CA GLU A 151 -51.87 -14.80 -17.86
C GLU A 151 -52.80 -15.97 -18.25
N LEU A 152 -52.24 -17.20 -18.28
CA LEU A 152 -53.07 -18.41 -18.55
C LEU A 152 -54.05 -18.71 -17.43
N GLY A 153 -53.71 -18.42 -16.15
CA GLY A 153 -54.61 -18.62 -15.03
C GLY A 153 -55.80 -17.62 -14.97
N THR A 154 -55.70 -16.49 -15.65
CA THR A 154 -56.78 -15.48 -15.72
C THR A 154 -57.78 -15.71 -16.89
N LEU A 155 -57.47 -16.64 -17.79
CA LEU A 155 -58.32 -16.97 -18.97
C LEU A 155 -59.27 -18.17 -18.72
N GLY A 156 -59.27 -18.78 -17.55
CA GLY A 156 -60.15 -19.88 -17.13
C GLY A 156 -61.12 -19.45 -16.04
#